data_909d2afc88afbafc26444df6799737c8
#
_entry.id   909d2afc88afbafc26444df6799737c8
#
_cell.length_a   1.000
_cell.length_b   1.000
_cell.length_c   1.000
_cell.angle_alpha   90.00
_cell.angle_beta   90.00
_cell.angle_gamma   90.00
#
_symmetry.space_group_name_H-M   'P 1'
#
loop_
_entity.id
_entity.type
_entity.pdbx_description
1 polymer ?
#
loop_
_entity_poly.entity_id
_entity_poly.type
_entity_poly.pdbx_seq_one_letter_code
_entity_poly.pdbx_strand_id
1 'polypeptide(L)'
;MKKIFCTVMFALAMSAGVSAENAANGAVGNANGKTAESKYVPTEGNLAARARFQDAKFGIFLHWGLYSMLATGEWTMTNKDLNYKEYAKLAGGFYPSKFSAREWVSAIKASGAKYICFTTRHHEGFSMFHTKYSDYN
;
A
#
# COMPACT_ATOMS: atom_id res chain seq x y z
N MET A 1 20.39 11.40 15.86
CA MET A 1 19.76 10.25 15.19
C MET A 1 18.39 10.69 14.70
N LYS A 2 18.21 10.95 13.39
CA LYS A 2 16.91 11.36 12.83
C LYS A 2 16.05 10.12 12.69
N LYS A 3 14.90 10.09 13.35
CA LYS A 3 13.92 9.00 13.29
C LYS A 3 13.36 8.92 11.87
N ILE A 4 13.51 7.77 11.22
CA ILE A 4 12.85 7.49 9.95
C ILE A 4 11.42 7.10 10.30
N PHE A 5 10.46 7.99 10.00
CA PHE A 5 9.04 7.66 10.06
C PHE A 5 8.70 6.78 8.86
N CYS A 6 8.40 5.52 9.12
CA CYS A 6 7.79 4.64 8.13
C CYS A 6 6.30 5.03 8.04
N THR A 7 5.95 5.85 7.05
CA THR A 7 4.55 6.16 6.77
C THR A 7 4.04 5.10 5.81
N VAL A 8 3.24 4.19 6.33
CA VAL A 8 2.51 3.22 5.51
C VAL A 8 1.36 3.96 4.83
N MET A 9 1.50 4.29 3.55
CA MET A 9 0.40 4.80 2.73
C MET A 9 -0.29 3.63 2.04
N PHE A 10 -1.60 3.47 2.27
CA PHE A 10 -2.46 2.64 1.43
C PHE A 10 -2.60 3.33 0.06
N ALA A 11 -1.92 2.82 -0.95
CA ALA A 11 -2.17 3.21 -2.32
C ALA A 11 -3.16 2.23 -2.94
N LEU A 12 -4.41 2.64 -3.09
CA LEU A 12 -5.38 1.97 -3.95
C LEU A 12 -5.06 2.38 -5.38
N ALA A 13 -4.41 1.53 -6.15
CA ALA A 13 -4.17 1.77 -7.57
C ALA A 13 -5.47 1.47 -8.33
N MET A 14 -6.23 2.49 -8.70
CA MET A 14 -7.23 2.38 -9.76
C MET A 14 -6.56 2.74 -11.09
N SER A 15 -6.47 1.76 -11.97
CA SER A 15 -6.13 1.96 -13.37
C SER A 15 -7.36 2.46 -14.13
N ALA A 16 -7.52 3.76 -14.27
CA ALA A 16 -8.27 4.42 -15.32
C ALA A 16 -7.91 5.91 -15.30
N GLY A 17 -7.55 6.47 -16.45
CA GLY A 17 -7.18 7.85 -16.59
C GLY A 17 -8.27 8.79 -16.11
N VAL A 18 -8.07 9.38 -14.96
CA VAL A 18 -8.85 10.50 -14.45
C VAL A 18 -7.86 11.62 -14.20
N SER A 19 -8.05 12.72 -14.92
CA SER A 19 -7.31 13.95 -14.72
C SER A 19 -7.38 14.39 -13.25
N ALA A 20 -6.29 14.93 -12.74
CA ALA A 20 -6.06 15.26 -11.33
C ALA A 20 -7.05 16.26 -10.69
N GLU A 21 -8.02 16.76 -11.44
CA GLU A 21 -8.97 17.78 -10.96
C GLU A 21 -10.19 17.25 -10.22
N ASN A 22 -10.48 15.92 -10.27
CA ASN A 22 -11.70 15.36 -9.68
C ASN A 22 -11.52 14.51 -8.41
N ALA A 23 -10.35 14.52 -7.79
CA ALA A 23 -10.10 13.73 -6.58
C ALA A 23 -10.58 14.41 -5.27
N ALA A 24 -11.28 15.54 -5.34
CA ALA A 24 -11.67 16.33 -4.14
C ALA A 24 -13.11 16.09 -3.65
N ASN A 25 -13.96 15.36 -4.39
CA ASN A 25 -15.36 15.21 -4.04
C ASN A 25 -15.79 13.74 -3.93
N GLY A 26 -15.57 13.15 -2.75
CA GLY A 26 -16.24 11.90 -2.37
C GLY A 26 -17.64 12.21 -1.85
N ALA A 27 -18.67 12.09 -2.70
CA ALA A 27 -20.05 12.18 -2.25
C ALA A 27 -20.50 10.86 -1.62
N VAL A 28 -20.83 10.86 -0.33
CA VAL A 28 -21.51 9.76 0.34
C VAL A 28 -23.02 10.01 0.20
N GLY A 29 -23.70 9.24 -0.65
CA GLY A 29 -25.14 9.32 -0.85
C GLY A 29 -25.92 8.80 0.38
N ASN A 30 -26.81 9.60 0.93
CA ASN A 30 -27.79 9.20 1.93
C ASN A 30 -29.09 8.76 1.24
N ALA A 31 -29.76 7.74 1.78
CA ALA A 31 -30.99 7.12 1.26
C ALA A 31 -32.19 8.09 1.05
N ASN A 32 -32.08 9.36 1.42
CA ASN A 32 -33.10 10.40 1.23
C ASN A 32 -32.77 11.44 0.16
N GLY A 33 -31.88 11.12 -0.79
CA GLY A 33 -31.68 11.95 -1.99
C GLY A 33 -31.05 13.33 -1.78
N LYS A 34 -30.55 13.65 -0.57
CA LYS A 34 -29.73 14.84 -0.32
C LYS A 34 -28.27 14.41 -0.19
N THR A 35 -27.48 14.71 -1.21
CA THR A 35 -26.02 14.63 -1.14
C THR A 35 -25.53 15.69 -0.16
N ALA A 36 -25.13 15.27 1.03
CA ALA A 36 -24.36 16.14 1.92
C ALA A 36 -22.92 16.20 1.38
N GLU A 37 -22.54 17.28 0.75
CA GLU A 37 -21.12 17.55 0.47
C GLU A 37 -20.38 17.72 1.81
N SER A 38 -19.76 16.66 2.29
CA SER A 38 -18.84 16.80 3.42
C SER A 38 -17.56 17.44 2.90
N LYS A 39 -17.44 18.74 3.04
CA LYS A 39 -16.24 19.47 2.66
C LYS A 39 -15.10 19.05 3.62
N TYR A 40 -14.23 18.17 3.16
CA TYR A 40 -13.06 17.78 3.93
C TYR A 40 -12.14 18.98 4.15
N VAL A 41 -11.90 19.32 5.41
CA VAL A 41 -10.95 20.36 5.81
C VAL A 41 -9.72 19.67 6.42
N PRO A 42 -8.56 19.72 5.78
CA PRO A 42 -7.35 19.12 6.33
C PRO A 42 -6.90 19.85 7.59
N THR A 43 -6.43 19.09 8.58
CA THR A 43 -5.79 19.65 9.76
C THR A 43 -4.40 20.22 9.42
N GLU A 44 -3.86 21.12 10.25
CA GLU A 44 -2.50 21.62 10.10
C GLU A 44 -1.45 20.51 10.02
N GLY A 45 -1.60 19.47 10.88
CA GLY A 45 -0.73 18.31 10.86
C GLY A 45 -0.78 17.54 9.53
N ASN A 46 -1.98 17.46 8.91
CA ASN A 46 -2.14 16.83 7.61
C ASN A 46 -1.49 17.68 6.50
N LEU A 47 -1.66 19.01 6.53
CA LEU A 47 -1.02 19.90 5.57
C LEU A 47 0.51 19.83 5.66
N ALA A 48 1.06 19.84 6.88
CA ALA A 48 2.48 19.69 7.11
C ALA A 48 3.01 18.32 6.64
N ALA A 49 2.23 17.24 6.81
CA ALA A 49 2.60 15.92 6.32
C ALA A 49 2.64 15.86 4.78
N ARG A 50 1.66 16.48 4.12
CA ARG A 50 1.62 16.58 2.64
C ARG A 50 2.82 17.37 2.10
N ALA A 51 3.14 18.51 2.71
CA ALA A 51 4.30 19.30 2.32
C ALA A 51 5.59 18.48 2.46
N ARG A 52 5.81 17.81 3.58
CA ARG A 52 6.99 16.92 3.76
C ARG A 52 7.05 15.82 2.72
N PHE A 53 5.90 15.22 2.35
CA PHE A 53 5.86 14.19 1.32
C PHE A 53 6.21 14.76 -0.07
N GLN A 54 5.69 15.92 -0.41
CA GLN A 54 6.01 16.63 -1.66
C GLN A 54 7.50 16.97 -1.74
N ASP A 55 8.10 17.43 -0.64
CA ASP A 55 9.52 17.78 -0.58
C ASP A 55 10.43 16.55 -0.58
N ALA A 56 9.93 15.40 -0.21
CA ALA A 56 10.71 14.15 -0.20
C ALA A 56 11.15 13.71 -1.60
N LYS A 57 10.40 14.04 -2.66
CA LYS A 57 10.67 13.81 -4.10
C LYS A 57 10.93 12.36 -4.49
N PHE A 58 11.87 11.68 -3.82
CA PHE A 58 12.33 10.34 -4.17
C PHE A 58 12.01 9.33 -3.06
N GLY A 59 11.30 8.29 -3.42
CA GLY A 59 10.97 7.15 -2.57
C GLY A 59 11.06 5.83 -3.32
N ILE A 60 11.08 4.73 -2.59
CA ILE A 60 11.07 3.38 -3.14
C ILE A 60 9.70 2.77 -2.90
N PHE A 61 9.11 2.21 -3.96
CA PHE A 61 7.89 1.42 -3.88
C PHE A 61 8.26 -0.06 -3.88
N LEU A 62 7.79 -0.81 -2.86
CA LEU A 62 8.07 -2.23 -2.72
C LEU A 62 6.79 -3.04 -2.88
N HIS A 63 6.78 -3.95 -3.86
CA HIS A 63 5.82 -5.03 -3.97
C HIS A 63 6.48 -6.31 -3.45
N TRP A 64 5.99 -6.82 -2.33
CA TRP A 64 6.49 -8.04 -1.73
C TRP A 64 5.38 -8.73 -0.93
N GLY A 65 5.12 -10.00 -1.21
CA GLY A 65 4.05 -10.78 -0.64
C GLY A 65 4.08 -12.22 -1.16
N LEU A 66 2.99 -12.97 -1.00
CA LEU A 66 2.90 -14.36 -1.46
C LEU A 66 3.21 -14.51 -2.95
N TYR A 67 2.80 -13.55 -3.77
CA TYR A 67 3.08 -13.51 -5.21
C TYR A 67 4.58 -13.55 -5.54
N SER A 68 5.43 -13.09 -4.63
CA SER A 68 6.88 -13.12 -4.84
C SER A 68 7.43 -14.54 -4.93
N MET A 69 6.75 -15.53 -4.34
CA MET A 69 7.14 -16.94 -4.43
C MET A 69 6.99 -17.51 -5.85
N LEU A 70 6.04 -16.96 -6.62
CA LEU A 70 5.74 -17.42 -7.97
C LEU A 70 6.56 -16.72 -9.04
N ALA A 71 7.29 -15.64 -8.70
CA ALA A 71 8.18 -14.87 -9.58
C ALA A 71 7.52 -14.39 -10.91
N THR A 72 6.20 -14.19 -10.93
CA THR A 72 5.42 -13.81 -12.11
C THR A 72 4.64 -12.49 -11.92
N GLY A 73 5.00 -11.73 -10.88
CA GLY A 73 4.41 -10.43 -10.59
C GLY A 73 3.26 -10.49 -9.57
N GLU A 74 2.89 -9.34 -9.08
CA GLU A 74 1.90 -9.17 -8.00
C GLU A 74 0.45 -9.45 -8.46
N TRP A 75 0.20 -9.47 -9.76
CA TRP A 75 -1.07 -9.80 -10.37
C TRP A 75 -1.24 -11.29 -10.69
N THR A 76 -0.31 -12.14 -10.27
CA THR A 76 -0.25 -13.56 -10.64
C THR A 76 -1.57 -14.29 -10.41
N MET A 77 -2.21 -14.10 -9.26
CA MET A 77 -3.47 -14.77 -8.93
C MET A 77 -4.56 -14.43 -9.98
N THR A 78 -4.70 -13.15 -10.31
CA THR A 78 -5.68 -12.67 -11.28
C THR A 78 -5.34 -13.09 -12.70
N ASN A 79 -4.08 -12.87 -13.13
CA ASN A 79 -3.65 -13.14 -14.51
C ASN A 79 -3.69 -14.62 -14.89
N LYS A 80 -3.58 -15.51 -13.90
CA LYS A 80 -3.62 -16.97 -14.10
C LYS A 80 -4.92 -17.60 -13.65
N ASP A 81 -5.92 -16.79 -13.28
CA ASP A 81 -7.23 -17.24 -12.80
C ASP A 81 -7.11 -18.29 -11.69
N LEU A 82 -6.21 -18.05 -10.73
CA LEU A 82 -5.98 -18.99 -9.64
C LEU A 82 -7.08 -18.89 -8.58
N ASN A 83 -7.59 -20.03 -8.15
CA ASN A 83 -8.55 -20.07 -7.04
C ASN A 83 -7.90 -19.50 -5.77
N TYR A 84 -8.55 -18.53 -5.12
CA TYR A 84 -8.00 -17.85 -3.95
C TYR A 84 -7.70 -18.79 -2.77
N LYS A 85 -8.49 -19.88 -2.59
CA LYS A 85 -8.25 -20.86 -1.51
C LYS A 85 -6.99 -21.69 -1.76
N GLU A 86 -6.73 -22.03 -3.01
CA GLU A 86 -5.49 -22.72 -3.39
C GLU A 86 -4.30 -21.80 -3.30
N TYR A 87 -4.46 -20.55 -3.76
CA TYR A 87 -3.44 -19.53 -3.66
C TYR A 87 -3.07 -19.23 -2.20
N ALA A 88 -4.04 -19.19 -1.29
CA ALA A 88 -3.82 -18.95 0.14
C ALA A 88 -2.90 -19.98 0.79
N LYS A 89 -2.82 -21.20 0.25
CA LYS A 89 -1.89 -22.24 0.75
C LYS A 89 -0.42 -21.85 0.63
N LEU A 90 -0.09 -20.88 -0.24
CA LEU A 90 1.26 -20.34 -0.36
C LEU A 90 1.75 -19.71 0.96
N ALA A 91 0.85 -19.22 1.82
CA ALA A 91 1.21 -18.66 3.11
C ALA A 91 2.01 -19.64 3.97
N GLY A 92 1.67 -20.93 3.94
CA GLY A 92 2.40 -21.97 4.67
C GLY A 92 3.83 -22.20 4.20
N GLY A 93 4.15 -21.79 2.95
CA GLY A 93 5.49 -21.90 2.38
C GLY A 93 6.25 -20.56 2.34
N PHE A 94 5.63 -19.46 2.77
CA PHE A 94 6.25 -18.14 2.73
C PHE A 94 7.22 -17.98 3.91
N TYR A 95 8.44 -18.40 3.66
CA TYR A 95 9.52 -18.34 4.66
C TYR A 95 10.76 -17.63 4.10
N PRO A 96 10.80 -16.29 4.14
CA PRO A 96 11.92 -15.51 3.60
C PRO A 96 13.15 -15.53 4.51
N SER A 97 13.85 -16.67 4.57
CA SER A 97 14.97 -16.93 5.49
C SER A 97 16.16 -15.95 5.35
N LYS A 98 16.28 -15.29 4.20
CA LYS A 98 17.33 -14.29 3.94
C LYS A 98 16.84 -12.85 4.07
N PHE A 99 15.61 -12.64 4.54
CA PHE A 99 15.08 -11.28 4.72
C PHE A 99 15.75 -10.59 5.92
N SER A 100 16.26 -9.42 5.67
CA SER A 100 16.79 -8.50 6.68
C SER A 100 16.26 -7.11 6.47
N ALA A 101 15.31 -6.70 7.29
CA ALA A 101 14.74 -5.34 7.22
C ALA A 101 15.82 -4.26 7.36
N ARG A 102 16.85 -4.52 8.16
CA ARG A 102 17.98 -3.60 8.36
C ARG A 102 18.77 -3.38 7.07
N GLU A 103 19.10 -4.46 6.38
CA GLU A 103 19.84 -4.39 5.12
C GLU A 103 19.04 -3.70 4.03
N TRP A 104 17.76 -4.04 3.89
CA TRP A 104 16.88 -3.39 2.92
C TRP A 104 16.77 -1.89 3.17
N VAL A 105 16.48 -1.50 4.41
CA VAL A 105 16.37 -0.07 4.77
C VAL A 105 17.71 0.64 4.61
N SER A 106 18.83 -0.01 4.91
CA SER A 106 20.17 0.57 4.72
C SER A 106 20.47 0.82 3.24
N ALA A 107 20.18 -0.16 2.37
CA ALA A 107 20.38 -0.03 0.93
C ALA A 107 19.47 1.08 0.33
N ILE A 108 18.19 1.11 0.73
CA ILE A 108 17.22 2.13 0.29
C ILE A 108 17.68 3.52 0.76
N LYS A 109 18.13 3.65 2.00
CA LYS A 109 18.67 4.91 2.52
C LYS A 109 19.93 5.35 1.75
N ALA A 110 20.81 4.41 1.43
CA ALA A 110 22.04 4.70 0.66
C ALA A 110 21.74 5.18 -0.76
N SER A 111 20.60 4.76 -1.35
CA SER A 111 20.14 5.27 -2.66
C SER A 111 19.68 6.74 -2.65
N GLY A 112 19.56 7.35 -1.47
CA GLY A 112 19.06 8.72 -1.30
C GLY A 112 17.55 8.81 -1.13
N ALA A 113 16.81 7.71 -1.16
CA ALA A 113 15.36 7.70 -0.95
C ALA A 113 14.99 8.23 0.44
N LYS A 114 13.88 8.97 0.49
CA LYS A 114 13.39 9.64 1.69
C LYS A 114 12.23 8.92 2.36
N TYR A 115 11.56 8.01 1.62
CA TYR A 115 10.46 7.19 2.12
C TYR A 115 10.41 5.85 1.41
N ILE A 116 9.68 4.91 2.00
CA ILE A 116 9.34 3.61 1.42
C ILE A 116 7.83 3.50 1.41
N CYS A 117 7.27 3.11 0.27
CA CYS A 117 5.90 2.67 0.14
C CYS A 117 5.90 1.15 0.00
N PHE A 118 5.29 0.46 0.94
CA PHE A 118 5.24 -1.00 0.96
C PHE A 118 3.79 -1.49 0.80
N THR A 119 3.55 -2.39 -0.15
CA THR A 119 2.24 -3.03 -0.33
C THR A 119 2.01 -4.07 0.76
N THR A 120 1.55 -3.64 1.92
CA THR A 120 1.27 -4.53 3.06
C THR A 120 0.10 -5.48 2.82
N ARG A 121 -0.73 -5.19 1.82
CA ARG A 121 -1.82 -6.02 1.30
C ARG A 121 -2.03 -5.67 -0.17
N HIS A 122 -2.14 -6.67 -1.03
CA HIS A 122 -2.32 -6.49 -2.47
C HIS A 122 -3.62 -7.18 -2.96
N HIS A 123 -3.77 -7.41 -4.28
CA HIS A 123 -4.99 -7.96 -4.89
C HIS A 123 -5.40 -9.33 -4.37
N GLU A 124 -4.44 -10.18 -4.01
CA GLU A 124 -4.68 -11.50 -3.45
C GLU A 124 -5.28 -11.47 -2.04
N GLY A 125 -5.27 -10.31 -1.39
CA GLY A 125 -5.89 -10.08 -0.09
C GLY A 125 -5.09 -10.54 1.12
N PHE A 126 -3.89 -11.12 0.95
CA PHE A 126 -3.02 -11.52 2.06
C PHE A 126 -2.47 -10.29 2.78
N SER A 127 -2.60 -10.26 4.10
CA SER A 127 -2.04 -9.19 4.94
C SER A 127 -0.65 -9.59 5.42
N MET A 128 0.37 -8.81 5.04
CA MET A 128 1.76 -8.98 5.49
C MET A 128 1.98 -8.49 6.92
N PHE A 129 0.91 -8.40 7.73
CA PHE A 129 0.91 -7.94 9.11
C PHE A 129 -0.22 -8.61 9.89
N HIS A 130 -0.01 -8.81 11.18
CA HIS A 130 -1.06 -9.36 12.03
C HIS A 130 -2.25 -8.41 12.15
N THR A 131 -3.43 -8.94 11.87
CA THR A 131 -4.69 -8.20 12.00
C THR A 131 -5.78 -9.09 12.59
N LYS A 132 -6.64 -8.49 13.42
CA LYS A 132 -7.83 -9.16 13.96
C LYS A 132 -9.04 -9.12 13.03
N TYR A 133 -8.93 -8.47 11.89
CA TYR A 133 -10.02 -8.30 10.93
C TYR A 133 -10.01 -9.30 9.79
N SER A 134 -9.01 -10.18 9.73
CA SER A 134 -8.88 -11.22 8.73
C SER A 134 -7.94 -12.31 9.22
N ASP A 135 -8.32 -13.57 8.99
CA ASP A 135 -7.46 -14.73 9.28
C ASP A 135 -6.42 -14.99 8.18
N TYR A 136 -6.51 -14.20 7.10
CA TYR A 136 -5.61 -14.30 5.95
C TYR A 136 -4.42 -13.32 6.10
N ASN A 137 -3.50 -13.65 7.06
CA ASN A 137 -2.31 -12.85 7.41
C ASN A 137 -1.16 -13.73 7.92
#